data_d24e3744d9e60372a19d21a2f573d12e
#
_entry.id   d24e3744d9e60372a19d21a2f573d12e
#
_cell.length_a   1.000
_cell.length_b   1.000
_cell.length_c   1.000
_cell.angle_alpha   90.00
_cell.angle_beta   90.00
_cell.angle_gamma   90.00
#
_symmetry.space_group_name_H-M   'P 1'
#
loop_
_entity.id
_entity.type
_entity.pdbx_description
1 polymer ?
#
loop_
_entity_poly.entity_id
_entity_poly.type
_entity_poly.pdbx_seq_one_letter_code
_entity_poly.pdbx_strand_id
1 'polypeptide(L)'
;MFGIILSTMLLFPHTEVFSIQPGDSQINKCAYQYVLPTKEQKEQDNFSRIITIYEDTAKQAVSELNQRVNKNGQFLNWASLPELQLKNINGKTHLDNIYAQAKELALRGKKQNRPLVVLGIGGSKHPSEFLLNMAGYKRKQKIFFYSDIDPISFSNFLLETGNSIENLNFLVVSKSGTTFETLDAFKKFEQALFAFYKSQNLSDGKALQKAQSHFAICTDVKATSKNLRGKIGFTNGENNPYIKELYIHDDVGGRFSMFDDATLFVAAYAGIDKSFMQRVLQGAIRANNLNSNTINIKQNPALVAAIFQIYAKERGFRLTYQQYFGKLFEGAGENWAKQLYLESLKDLNFSVSKAPDSMHYAAEGLFSADNRKTYNAVLTIMDPAISENYKRYTAAIAQTYAETSPVKIEILPVQDNAILAEAIGEYIQTKYYETLYVGILRRLIHAQKVLLKQLPEVLQPAVETYKNKFKPGSPFELNPGK
;
A
#
# COMPACT_ATOMS: atom_id res chain seq x y z
N MET A 1 -22.11 -5.12 18.62
CA MET A 1 -20.95 -5.35 19.50
C MET A 1 -20.78 -6.81 19.93
N PHE A 2 -21.82 -7.48 20.43
CA PHE A 2 -21.75 -8.91 20.80
C PHE A 2 -21.46 -9.89 19.64
N GLY A 3 -21.76 -9.53 18.39
CA GLY A 3 -21.59 -10.42 17.23
C GLY A 3 -20.12 -10.69 16.81
N ILE A 4 -19.25 -9.70 16.93
CA ILE A 4 -17.83 -9.85 16.53
C ILE A 4 -17.08 -10.73 17.55
N ILE A 5 -17.37 -10.59 18.83
CA ILE A 5 -16.73 -11.38 19.90
C ILE A 5 -17.12 -12.86 19.78
N LEU A 6 -18.39 -13.16 19.43
CA LEU A 6 -18.83 -14.55 19.27
C LEU A 6 -18.26 -15.23 18.01
N SER A 7 -18.10 -14.48 16.90
CA SER A 7 -17.58 -15.03 15.65
C SER A 7 -16.09 -15.37 15.71
N THR A 8 -15.30 -14.61 16.47
CA THR A 8 -13.86 -14.82 16.61
C THR A 8 -13.51 -16.00 17.53
N MET A 9 -14.30 -16.27 18.58
CA MET A 9 -14.13 -17.45 19.44
C MET A 9 -14.41 -18.78 18.72
N LEU A 10 -15.22 -18.76 17.65
CA LEU A 10 -15.61 -19.98 16.92
C LEU A 10 -14.57 -20.45 15.89
N LEU A 11 -13.56 -19.65 15.55
CA LEU A 11 -12.48 -20.10 14.66
C LEU A 11 -11.56 -21.13 15.34
N PHE A 12 -11.40 -21.05 16.66
CA PHE A 12 -10.54 -21.93 17.44
C PHE A 12 -11.22 -22.35 18.76
N PRO A 13 -12.21 -23.25 18.74
CA PRO A 13 -13.00 -23.56 19.94
C PRO A 13 -12.23 -24.25 21.07
N HIS A 14 -11.04 -24.80 20.79
CA HIS A 14 -10.25 -25.60 21.74
C HIS A 14 -8.78 -25.16 21.83
N THR A 15 -8.43 -23.98 21.30
CA THR A 15 -7.05 -23.50 21.21
C THR A 15 -6.90 -22.19 21.96
N GLU A 16 -5.83 -22.04 22.71
CA GLU A 16 -5.52 -20.77 23.37
C GLU A 16 -5.17 -19.70 22.31
N VAL A 17 -5.96 -18.63 22.25
CA VAL A 17 -5.84 -17.55 21.27
C VAL A 17 -5.57 -16.25 22.01
N PHE A 18 -4.43 -15.63 21.72
CA PHE A 18 -4.22 -14.25 22.11
C PHE A 18 -4.94 -13.33 21.12
N SER A 19 -5.80 -12.44 21.61
CA SER A 19 -6.60 -11.56 20.76
C SER A 19 -6.44 -10.11 21.15
N ILE A 20 -6.28 -9.25 20.14
CA ILE A 20 -6.50 -7.82 20.26
C ILE A 20 -7.86 -7.55 19.62
N GLN A 21 -8.83 -7.24 20.46
CA GLN A 21 -10.20 -7.00 20.01
C GLN A 21 -10.40 -5.52 19.65
N PRO A 22 -11.35 -5.22 18.77
CA PRO A 22 -11.84 -3.85 18.62
C PRO A 22 -12.24 -3.33 20.00
N GLY A 23 -11.58 -2.28 20.46
CA GLY A 23 -11.90 -1.65 21.74
C GLY A 23 -13.30 -1.03 21.73
N ASP A 24 -13.83 -0.67 22.92
CA ASP A 24 -15.12 0.02 23.04
C ASP A 24 -15.15 1.26 22.15
N SER A 25 -16.05 1.25 21.19
CA SER A 25 -16.54 2.29 20.27
C SER A 25 -15.55 3.28 19.63
N GLN A 26 -14.33 3.46 20.10
CA GLN A 26 -13.43 4.54 19.62
C GLN A 26 -12.01 4.13 19.22
N ILE A 27 -11.48 2.96 19.62
CA ILE A 27 -10.05 2.72 19.56
C ILE A 27 -9.63 1.84 18.37
N ASN A 28 -10.23 0.68 18.16
CA ASN A 28 -9.76 -0.29 17.15
C ASN A 28 -10.93 -0.83 16.34
N LYS A 29 -10.84 -0.87 15.02
CA LYS A 29 -11.89 -1.44 14.14
C LYS A 29 -11.53 -2.83 13.64
N CYS A 30 -10.22 -3.11 13.44
CA CYS A 30 -9.75 -4.42 13.08
C CYS A 30 -9.58 -5.31 14.32
N ALA A 31 -9.80 -6.61 14.15
CA ALA A 31 -9.45 -7.59 15.16
C ALA A 31 -8.21 -8.39 14.72
N TYR A 32 -7.38 -8.76 15.69
CA TYR A 32 -6.17 -9.52 15.46
C TYR A 32 -6.13 -10.71 16.38
N GLN A 33 -5.84 -11.91 15.84
CA GLN A 33 -5.70 -13.14 16.60
C GLN A 33 -4.34 -13.78 16.32
N TYR A 34 -3.75 -14.35 17.36
CA TYR A 34 -2.44 -15.00 17.30
C TYR A 34 -2.55 -16.38 17.93
N VAL A 35 -2.21 -17.40 17.17
CA VAL A 35 -2.32 -18.81 17.55
C VAL A 35 -0.96 -19.46 17.38
N LEU A 36 -0.50 -20.12 18.42
CA LEU A 36 0.71 -20.95 18.37
C LEU A 36 0.36 -22.39 17.98
N PRO A 37 1.30 -23.13 17.34
CA PRO A 37 1.06 -24.53 16.97
C PRO A 37 0.67 -25.39 18.16
N THR A 38 -0.28 -26.30 17.98
CA THR A 38 -0.83 -27.16 19.06
C THR A 38 0.24 -27.97 19.77
N LYS A 39 1.31 -28.36 19.06
CA LYS A 39 2.44 -29.09 19.67
C LYS A 39 3.31 -28.20 20.59
N GLU A 40 3.39 -26.92 20.34
CA GLU A 40 4.16 -25.98 21.16
C GLU A 40 3.36 -25.47 22.35
N GLN A 41 2.02 -25.52 22.31
CA GLN A 41 1.16 -25.18 23.44
C GLN A 41 1.36 -26.08 24.65
N LYS A 42 1.80 -27.33 24.44
CA LYS A 42 2.13 -28.26 25.54
C LYS A 42 3.39 -27.88 26.32
N GLU A 43 4.24 -27.02 25.80
CA GLU A 43 5.49 -26.56 26.41
C GLU A 43 5.36 -25.25 27.20
N GLN A 44 4.15 -24.84 27.60
CA GLN A 44 3.85 -23.63 28.40
C GLN A 44 4.11 -22.26 27.73
N ASP A 45 4.31 -22.19 26.45
CA ASP A 45 4.46 -20.91 25.76
C ASP A 45 3.10 -20.30 25.38
N ASN A 46 2.48 -19.64 26.36
CA ASN A 46 1.37 -18.73 26.10
C ASN A 46 1.90 -17.48 25.41
N PHE A 47 1.32 -17.07 24.27
CA PHE A 47 1.79 -15.90 23.52
C PHE A 47 1.78 -14.62 24.37
N SER A 48 0.90 -14.50 25.36
CA SER A 48 0.93 -13.41 26.34
C SER A 48 2.25 -13.35 27.13
N ARG A 49 2.84 -14.51 27.46
CA ARG A 49 4.15 -14.60 28.12
C ARG A 49 5.27 -14.21 27.15
N ILE A 50 5.16 -14.60 25.88
CA ILE A 50 6.12 -14.22 24.85
C ILE A 50 6.17 -12.70 24.72
N ILE A 51 5.03 -12.02 24.67
CA ILE A 51 4.98 -10.54 24.64
C ILE A 51 5.71 -9.96 25.86
N THR A 52 5.55 -10.56 27.04
CA THR A 52 6.24 -10.10 28.25
C THR A 52 7.76 -10.26 28.18
N ILE A 53 8.26 -11.35 27.56
CA ILE A 53 9.71 -11.55 27.35
C ILE A 53 10.31 -10.44 26.48
N TYR A 54 9.59 -9.99 25.45
CA TYR A 54 10.05 -8.93 24.55
C TYR A 54 9.69 -7.51 25.01
N GLU A 55 9.07 -7.34 26.18
CA GLU A 55 8.46 -6.06 26.59
C GLU A 55 9.45 -4.89 26.58
N ASP A 56 10.62 -5.05 27.15
CA ASP A 56 11.61 -3.96 27.23
C ASP A 56 12.20 -3.64 25.86
N THR A 57 12.47 -4.67 25.03
CA THR A 57 12.93 -4.49 23.66
C THR A 57 11.86 -3.82 22.80
N ALA A 58 10.61 -4.15 23.03
CA ALA A 58 9.47 -3.55 22.36
C ALA A 58 9.30 -2.09 22.71
N LYS A 59 9.43 -1.70 23.99
CA LYS A 59 9.43 -0.30 24.43
C LYS A 59 10.56 0.50 23.78
N GLN A 60 11.75 -0.09 23.68
CA GLN A 60 12.88 0.52 22.96
C GLN A 60 12.56 0.72 21.47
N ALA A 61 11.94 -0.26 20.82
CA ALA A 61 11.57 -0.14 19.40
C ALA A 61 10.56 0.97 19.15
N VAL A 62 9.53 1.11 20.00
CA VAL A 62 8.56 2.22 19.93
C VAL A 62 9.25 3.56 20.14
N SER A 63 10.13 3.64 21.15
CA SER A 63 10.89 4.87 21.44
C SER A 63 11.78 5.27 20.26
N GLU A 64 12.51 4.31 19.65
CA GLU A 64 13.36 4.56 18.49
C GLU A 64 12.55 5.09 17.30
N LEU A 65 11.40 4.48 16.99
CA LEU A 65 10.57 4.92 15.90
C LEU A 65 9.97 6.31 16.15
N ASN A 66 9.41 6.55 17.34
CA ASN A 66 8.80 7.83 17.70
C ASN A 66 9.80 9.00 17.68
N GLN A 67 11.06 8.75 18.05
CA GLN A 67 12.13 9.76 17.96
C GLN A 67 12.48 10.15 16.53
N ARG A 68 12.10 9.35 15.53
CA ARG A 68 12.42 9.55 14.11
C ARG A 68 11.24 10.05 13.28
N VAL A 69 10.00 9.72 13.69
CA VAL A 69 8.79 10.24 13.05
C VAL A 69 8.80 11.78 13.10
N ASN A 70 8.40 12.43 12.03
CA ASN A 70 8.40 13.89 11.85
C ASN A 70 9.79 14.56 11.83
N LYS A 71 10.88 13.81 11.69
CA LYS A 71 12.20 14.38 11.43
C LYS A 71 12.54 14.32 9.95
N ASN A 72 13.00 15.43 9.40
CA ASN A 72 13.40 15.51 7.99
C ASN A 72 14.52 14.49 7.67
N GLY A 73 14.43 13.90 6.48
CA GLY A 73 15.40 12.93 5.97
C GLY A 73 15.30 11.53 6.57
N GLN A 74 14.24 11.23 7.35
CA GLN A 74 14.01 9.89 7.90
C GLN A 74 13.08 9.03 7.04
N PHE A 75 12.41 9.59 6.02
CA PHE A 75 11.42 8.91 5.17
C PHE A 75 10.22 8.33 5.94
N LEU A 76 9.83 8.98 7.03
CA LEU A 76 8.76 8.57 7.94
C LEU A 76 7.57 9.52 7.95
N ASN A 77 7.52 10.51 7.03
CA ASN A 77 6.43 11.48 6.95
C ASN A 77 5.09 10.85 6.51
N TRP A 78 5.10 9.59 6.05
CA TRP A 78 3.88 8.83 5.81
C TRP A 78 2.98 8.73 7.06
N ALA A 79 3.55 8.80 8.26
CA ALA A 79 2.79 8.77 9.51
C ALA A 79 1.89 10.01 9.67
N SER A 80 2.35 11.17 9.22
CA SER A 80 1.58 12.43 9.31
C SER A 80 0.71 12.72 8.08
N LEU A 81 0.84 11.95 6.98
CA LEU A 81 0.04 12.18 5.77
C LEU A 81 -1.47 12.20 6.03
N PRO A 82 -2.07 11.26 6.79
CA PRO A 82 -3.51 11.27 7.01
C PRO A 82 -4.00 12.57 7.66
N GLU A 83 -3.26 13.11 8.63
CA GLU A 83 -3.58 14.38 9.28
C GLU A 83 -3.40 15.55 8.32
N LEU A 84 -2.33 15.56 7.52
CA LEU A 84 -2.06 16.58 6.52
C LEU A 84 -3.20 16.67 5.50
N GLN A 85 -3.71 15.54 5.03
CA GLN A 85 -4.81 15.48 4.08
C GLN A 85 -6.12 16.05 4.64
N LEU A 86 -6.35 15.89 5.94
CA LEU A 86 -7.55 16.40 6.64
C LEU A 86 -7.35 17.79 7.26
N LYS A 87 -6.14 18.35 7.20
CA LYS A 87 -5.86 19.67 7.77
C LYS A 87 -6.68 20.74 7.08
N ASN A 88 -7.50 21.46 7.85
CA ASN A 88 -8.29 22.58 7.36
C ASN A 88 -7.43 23.83 7.24
N ILE A 89 -7.42 24.42 6.07
CA ILE A 89 -6.77 25.70 5.78
C ILE A 89 -7.80 26.59 5.08
N ASN A 90 -8.24 27.65 5.73
CA ASN A 90 -9.22 28.60 5.19
C ASN A 90 -10.54 27.93 4.73
N GLY A 91 -11.06 27.01 5.51
CA GLY A 91 -12.34 26.34 5.26
C GLY A 91 -12.28 25.16 4.28
N LYS A 92 -11.11 24.82 3.76
CA LYS A 92 -10.91 23.66 2.88
C LYS A 92 -9.79 22.76 3.39
N THR A 93 -9.94 21.47 3.20
CA THR A 93 -8.87 20.49 3.46
C THR A 93 -8.03 20.27 2.20
N HIS A 94 -6.83 19.68 2.37
CA HIS A 94 -6.03 19.29 1.20
C HIS A 94 -6.77 18.23 0.36
N LEU A 95 -7.48 17.32 1.00
CA LEU A 95 -8.35 16.35 0.34
C LEU A 95 -9.43 17.02 -0.53
N ASP A 96 -10.00 18.17 -0.11
CA ASP A 96 -10.97 18.92 -0.91
C ASP A 96 -10.35 19.40 -2.23
N ASN A 97 -9.10 19.85 -2.18
CA ASN A 97 -8.38 20.31 -3.37
C ASN A 97 -8.09 19.14 -4.33
N ILE A 98 -7.70 17.97 -3.80
CA ILE A 98 -7.47 16.77 -4.62
C ILE A 98 -8.76 16.37 -5.34
N TYR A 99 -9.91 16.35 -4.64
CA TYR A 99 -11.20 16.03 -5.23
C TYR A 99 -11.63 17.05 -6.29
N ALA A 100 -11.35 18.33 -6.06
CA ALA A 100 -11.63 19.38 -7.05
C ALA A 100 -10.80 19.19 -8.32
N GLN A 101 -9.52 18.88 -8.21
CA GLN A 101 -8.64 18.64 -9.35
C GLN A 101 -9.01 17.36 -10.13
N ALA A 102 -9.39 16.29 -9.43
CA ALA A 102 -9.88 15.07 -10.08
C ALA A 102 -11.16 15.34 -10.88
N LYS A 103 -12.10 16.10 -10.31
CA LYS A 103 -13.31 16.53 -10.99
C LYS A 103 -13.00 17.45 -12.18
N GLU A 104 -12.07 18.36 -12.03
CA GLU A 104 -11.63 19.24 -13.11
C GLU A 104 -11.12 18.44 -14.30
N LEU A 105 -10.20 17.49 -14.09
CA LEU A 105 -9.68 16.63 -15.16
C LEU A 105 -10.80 15.80 -15.82
N ALA A 106 -11.71 15.25 -15.02
CA ALA A 106 -12.82 14.43 -15.52
C ALA A 106 -13.79 15.23 -16.40
N LEU A 107 -13.90 16.55 -16.18
CA LEU A 107 -14.77 17.44 -16.94
C LEU A 107 -14.10 18.10 -18.16
N ARG A 108 -12.76 17.98 -18.31
CA ARG A 108 -12.04 18.56 -19.45
C ARG A 108 -12.41 17.86 -20.76
N GLY A 109 -12.58 18.65 -21.81
CA GLY A 109 -12.85 18.16 -23.17
C GLY A 109 -14.32 17.91 -23.50
N LYS A 110 -14.57 17.51 -24.76
CA LYS A 110 -15.93 17.31 -25.29
C LYS A 110 -16.64 16.08 -24.69
N LYS A 111 -15.90 15.02 -24.39
CA LYS A 111 -16.40 13.79 -23.76
C LYS A 111 -16.06 13.84 -22.27
N GLN A 112 -17.07 14.02 -21.45
CA GLN A 112 -16.91 13.94 -19.99
C GLN A 112 -16.68 12.51 -19.51
N ASN A 113 -16.10 12.36 -18.33
CA ASN A 113 -15.87 11.05 -17.69
C ASN A 113 -15.01 10.08 -18.52
N ARG A 114 -13.92 10.60 -19.12
CA ARG A 114 -12.93 9.75 -19.80
C ARG A 114 -12.31 8.76 -18.82
N PRO A 115 -11.93 7.57 -19.28
CA PRO A 115 -11.08 6.69 -18.46
C PRO A 115 -9.78 7.37 -18.07
N LEU A 116 -9.28 7.07 -16.86
CA LEU A 116 -7.98 7.54 -16.38
C LEU A 116 -6.94 6.45 -16.55
N VAL A 117 -5.81 6.81 -17.12
CA VAL A 117 -4.61 5.96 -17.20
C VAL A 117 -3.57 6.48 -16.22
N VAL A 118 -3.22 5.68 -15.23
CA VAL A 118 -2.17 6.00 -14.26
C VAL A 118 -0.83 5.51 -14.81
N LEU A 119 0.07 6.44 -15.06
CA LEU A 119 1.44 6.19 -15.54
C LEU A 119 2.38 6.20 -14.35
N GLY A 120 2.81 5.03 -13.90
CA GLY A 120 3.66 4.87 -12.73
C GLY A 120 3.96 3.41 -12.44
N ILE A 121 5.02 3.15 -11.69
CA ILE A 121 5.46 1.81 -11.33
C ILE A 121 5.65 1.68 -9.80
N GLY A 122 5.49 0.47 -9.28
CA GLY A 122 5.72 0.18 -7.86
C GLY A 122 4.82 1.03 -6.96
N GLY A 123 5.43 1.78 -6.05
CA GLY A 123 4.71 2.66 -5.11
C GLY A 123 3.86 3.76 -5.75
N SER A 124 4.08 4.08 -7.02
CA SER A 124 3.25 5.02 -7.77
C SER A 124 1.97 4.37 -8.33
N LYS A 125 1.84 3.04 -8.25
CA LYS A 125 0.74 2.25 -8.82
C LYS A 125 0.02 1.41 -7.76
N HIS A 126 0.75 0.54 -7.05
CA HIS A 126 0.17 -0.47 -6.16
C HIS A 126 -0.69 0.10 -5.03
N PRO A 127 -0.37 1.24 -4.38
CA PRO A 127 -1.26 1.85 -3.41
C PRO A 127 -2.63 2.19 -3.97
N SER A 128 -2.67 2.78 -5.17
CA SER A 128 -3.93 3.15 -5.83
C SER A 128 -4.77 1.92 -6.20
N GLU A 129 -4.14 0.88 -6.77
CA GLU A 129 -4.82 -0.38 -7.10
C GLU A 129 -5.41 -1.02 -5.84
N PHE A 130 -4.63 -1.08 -4.76
CA PHE A 130 -5.08 -1.70 -3.51
C PHE A 130 -6.22 -0.92 -2.87
N LEU A 131 -6.12 0.40 -2.76
CA LEU A 131 -7.16 1.23 -2.17
C LEU A 131 -8.48 1.14 -2.96
N LEU A 132 -8.42 1.15 -4.30
CA LEU A 132 -9.60 0.98 -5.15
C LEU A 132 -10.31 -0.36 -4.85
N ASN A 133 -9.57 -1.43 -4.74
CA ASN A 133 -10.14 -2.75 -4.44
C ASN A 133 -10.75 -2.79 -3.03
N MET A 134 -10.01 -2.30 -2.02
CA MET A 134 -10.49 -2.25 -0.63
C MET A 134 -11.75 -1.38 -0.46
N ALA A 135 -11.86 -0.30 -1.22
CA ALA A 135 -13.06 0.55 -1.24
C ALA A 135 -14.26 -0.10 -1.96
N GLY A 136 -14.13 -1.34 -2.43
CA GLY A 136 -15.21 -2.03 -3.16
C GLY A 136 -15.60 -1.30 -4.43
N TYR A 137 -14.62 -0.74 -5.14
CA TYR A 137 -14.80 0.10 -6.31
C TYR A 137 -15.76 -0.52 -7.33
N LYS A 138 -16.99 -0.05 -7.38
CA LYS A 138 -17.92 -0.33 -8.46
C LYS A 138 -17.62 0.68 -9.56
N ARG A 139 -16.92 0.25 -10.60
CA ARG A 139 -16.38 1.06 -11.71
C ARG A 139 -17.41 2.02 -12.30
N LYS A 140 -17.56 3.20 -11.72
CA LYS A 140 -18.28 4.33 -12.36
C LYS A 140 -17.45 4.90 -13.51
N GLN A 141 -16.13 4.94 -13.34
CA GLN A 141 -15.17 5.32 -14.37
C GLN A 141 -14.10 4.21 -14.49
N LYS A 142 -13.63 3.95 -15.69
CA LYS A 142 -12.56 2.99 -15.91
C LYS A 142 -11.24 3.59 -15.49
N ILE A 143 -10.51 2.91 -14.61
CA ILE A 143 -9.13 3.23 -14.23
C ILE A 143 -8.23 2.15 -14.80
N PHE A 144 -7.22 2.56 -15.56
CA PHE A 144 -6.19 1.70 -16.10
C PHE A 144 -4.85 2.07 -15.49
N PHE A 145 -3.94 1.09 -15.43
CA PHE A 145 -2.58 1.31 -14.96
C PHE A 145 -1.62 0.85 -16.05
N TYR A 146 -0.69 1.72 -16.42
CA TYR A 146 0.31 1.43 -17.44
C TYR A 146 1.72 1.68 -16.89
N SER A 147 2.57 0.66 -16.96
CA SER A 147 3.94 0.70 -16.48
C SER A 147 4.92 -0.05 -17.38
N ASP A 148 4.48 -0.38 -18.59
CA ASP A 148 5.21 -1.22 -19.52
C ASP A 148 6.09 -0.39 -20.46
N ILE A 149 7.22 -0.98 -20.86
CA ILE A 149 8.16 -0.37 -21.81
C ILE A 149 8.14 -1.07 -23.17
N ASP A 150 7.52 -2.24 -23.23
CA ASP A 150 7.43 -3.03 -24.47
C ASP A 150 6.60 -2.28 -25.52
N PRO A 151 7.10 -2.13 -26.76
CA PRO A 151 6.36 -1.48 -27.84
C PRO A 151 5.03 -2.16 -28.18
N ILE A 152 4.93 -3.47 -28.04
CA ILE A 152 3.71 -4.24 -28.32
C ILE A 152 2.66 -3.94 -27.24
N SER A 153 3.08 -3.83 -25.98
CA SER A 153 2.21 -3.46 -24.87
C SER A 153 1.51 -2.11 -25.09
N PHE A 154 2.19 -1.12 -25.67
CA PHE A 154 1.58 0.20 -25.93
C PHE A 154 0.42 0.09 -26.96
N SER A 155 0.63 -0.64 -28.06
CA SER A 155 -0.40 -0.85 -29.08
C SER A 155 -1.58 -1.67 -28.53
N ASN A 156 -1.28 -2.75 -27.81
CA ASN A 156 -2.30 -3.61 -27.20
C ASN A 156 -3.10 -2.86 -26.14
N PHE A 157 -2.45 -2.02 -25.34
CA PHE A 157 -3.12 -1.23 -24.31
C PHE A 157 -4.20 -0.31 -24.90
N LEU A 158 -3.93 0.37 -26.02
CA LEU A 158 -4.94 1.19 -26.71
C LEU A 158 -6.11 0.35 -27.20
N LEU A 159 -5.85 -0.86 -27.70
CA LEU A 159 -6.91 -1.79 -28.09
C LEU A 159 -7.73 -2.27 -26.88
N GLU A 160 -7.07 -2.66 -25.80
CA GLU A 160 -7.71 -3.13 -24.57
C GLU A 160 -8.58 -2.07 -23.91
N THR A 161 -8.19 -0.80 -23.95
CA THR A 161 -9.03 0.29 -23.43
C THR A 161 -10.32 0.45 -24.22
N GLY A 162 -10.36 -0.05 -25.48
CA GLY A 162 -11.48 0.15 -26.40
C GLY A 162 -11.78 1.62 -26.67
N ASN A 163 -10.79 2.51 -26.48
CA ASN A 163 -10.92 3.94 -26.66
C ASN A 163 -9.82 4.47 -27.56
N SER A 164 -10.16 5.46 -28.38
CA SER A 164 -9.16 6.28 -29.05
C SER A 164 -8.44 7.18 -28.04
N ILE A 165 -7.20 7.53 -28.34
CA ILE A 165 -6.29 8.22 -27.43
C ILE A 165 -6.86 9.52 -26.84
N GLU A 166 -7.62 10.28 -27.64
CA GLU A 166 -8.25 11.53 -27.21
C GLU A 166 -9.40 11.34 -26.22
N ASN A 167 -9.84 10.11 -26.01
CA ASN A 167 -10.85 9.75 -25.04
C ASN A 167 -10.27 9.25 -23.71
N LEU A 168 -8.98 9.38 -23.51
CA LEU A 168 -8.28 9.02 -22.27
C LEU A 168 -7.80 10.27 -21.54
N ASN A 169 -7.76 10.22 -20.22
CA ASN A 169 -7.03 11.14 -19.35
C ASN A 169 -5.89 10.40 -18.65
N PHE A 170 -4.88 11.12 -18.21
CA PHE A 170 -3.66 10.51 -17.67
C PHE A 170 -3.28 11.15 -16.32
N LEU A 171 -2.79 10.31 -15.41
CA LEU A 171 -2.10 10.75 -14.20
C LEU A 171 -0.66 10.24 -14.26
N VAL A 172 0.30 11.14 -14.33
CA VAL A 172 1.73 10.81 -14.29
C VAL A 172 2.23 10.90 -12.86
N VAL A 173 2.78 9.81 -12.32
CA VAL A 173 3.23 9.74 -10.93
C VAL A 173 4.72 9.43 -10.89
N SER A 174 5.56 10.41 -10.61
CA SER A 174 7.00 10.23 -10.47
C SER A 174 7.63 11.29 -9.57
N LYS A 175 8.14 10.89 -8.40
CA LYS A 175 8.82 11.79 -7.48
C LYS A 175 10.12 12.33 -8.08
N SER A 176 11.01 11.44 -8.47
CA SER A 176 12.35 11.80 -8.97
C SER A 176 12.34 12.37 -10.40
N GLY A 177 11.29 12.12 -11.18
CA GLY A 177 11.28 12.42 -12.61
C GLY A 177 12.40 11.70 -13.39
N THR A 178 12.90 10.58 -12.87
CA THR A 178 13.99 9.79 -13.48
C THR A 178 13.60 8.33 -13.70
N THR A 179 12.38 7.93 -13.32
CA THR A 179 11.89 6.58 -13.54
C THR A 179 11.64 6.39 -15.03
N PHE A 180 12.48 5.57 -15.66
CA PHE A 180 12.50 5.41 -17.11
C PHE A 180 11.15 5.00 -17.66
N GLU A 181 10.51 3.99 -17.08
CA GLU A 181 9.25 3.41 -17.51
C GLU A 181 8.13 4.46 -17.50
N THR A 182 8.08 5.29 -16.46
CA THR A 182 7.07 6.36 -16.32
C THR A 182 7.29 7.47 -17.34
N LEU A 183 8.55 7.88 -17.57
CA LEU A 183 8.88 8.95 -18.52
C LEU A 183 8.69 8.50 -19.97
N ASP A 184 9.04 7.26 -20.28
CA ASP A 184 8.83 6.68 -21.61
C ASP A 184 7.34 6.61 -21.94
N ALA A 185 6.54 6.07 -21.01
CA ALA A 185 5.08 6.04 -21.15
C ALA A 185 4.49 7.45 -21.33
N PHE A 186 4.88 8.41 -20.48
CA PHE A 186 4.40 9.77 -20.58
C PHE A 186 4.67 10.38 -21.96
N LYS A 187 5.91 10.27 -22.45
CA LYS A 187 6.29 10.78 -23.78
C LYS A 187 5.50 10.11 -24.92
N LYS A 188 5.34 8.78 -24.89
CA LYS A 188 4.58 8.05 -25.89
C LYS A 188 3.13 8.51 -25.97
N PHE A 189 2.45 8.64 -24.83
CA PHE A 189 1.05 9.10 -24.78
C PHE A 189 0.91 10.59 -25.15
N GLU A 190 1.82 11.47 -24.72
CA GLU A 190 1.81 12.89 -25.11
C GLU A 190 2.03 13.04 -26.62
N GLN A 191 2.98 12.32 -27.21
CA GLN A 191 3.24 12.33 -28.66
C GLN A 191 2.06 11.79 -29.45
N ALA A 192 1.42 10.72 -29.02
CA ALA A 192 0.24 10.16 -29.68
C ALA A 192 -0.94 11.16 -29.66
N LEU A 193 -1.18 11.84 -28.55
CA LEU A 193 -2.18 12.92 -28.46
C LEU A 193 -1.82 14.10 -29.32
N PHE A 194 -0.55 14.52 -29.33
CA PHE A 194 -0.08 15.60 -30.19
C PHE A 194 -0.32 15.27 -31.67
N ALA A 195 0.07 14.08 -32.12
CA ALA A 195 -0.16 13.62 -33.50
C ALA A 195 -1.67 13.61 -33.85
N PHE A 196 -2.52 13.13 -32.94
CA PHE A 196 -3.97 13.17 -33.10
C PHE A 196 -4.47 14.61 -33.32
N TYR A 197 -4.05 15.55 -32.47
CA TYR A 197 -4.51 16.92 -32.62
C TYR A 197 -3.90 17.66 -33.84
N LYS A 198 -2.71 17.26 -34.27
CA LYS A 198 -2.14 17.72 -35.56
C LYS A 198 -2.97 17.23 -36.73
N SER A 199 -3.47 16.00 -36.74
CA SER A 199 -4.35 15.49 -37.79
C SER A 199 -5.70 16.24 -37.88
N GLN A 200 -6.07 16.97 -36.82
CA GLN A 200 -7.23 17.90 -36.81
C GLN A 200 -6.90 19.30 -37.30
N ASN A 201 -5.78 19.51 -38.00
CA ASN A 201 -5.32 20.78 -38.57
C ASN A 201 -5.03 21.86 -37.50
N LEU A 202 -4.70 21.52 -36.27
CA LEU A 202 -4.28 22.50 -35.28
C LEU A 202 -2.81 22.89 -35.49
N SER A 203 -2.48 24.17 -35.19
CA SER A 203 -1.08 24.59 -35.10
C SER A 203 -0.34 23.83 -34.01
N ASP A 204 1.00 23.71 -34.10
CA ASP A 204 1.82 22.93 -33.16
C ASP A 204 1.58 23.35 -31.71
N GLY A 205 1.58 24.64 -31.41
CA GLY A 205 1.33 25.16 -30.07
C GLY A 205 -0.06 24.78 -29.53
N LYS A 206 -1.11 24.89 -30.36
CA LYS A 206 -2.47 24.52 -29.97
C LYS A 206 -2.62 22.98 -29.81
N ALA A 207 -2.00 22.21 -30.69
CA ALA A 207 -2.00 20.75 -30.61
C ALA A 207 -1.31 20.26 -29.32
N LEU A 208 -0.13 20.82 -29.00
CA LEU A 208 0.60 20.51 -27.79
C LEU A 208 -0.18 20.91 -26.54
N GLN A 209 -0.73 22.12 -26.49
CA GLN A 209 -1.55 22.55 -25.34
C GLN A 209 -2.76 21.64 -25.12
N LYS A 210 -3.44 21.22 -26.18
CA LYS A 210 -4.55 20.26 -26.08
C LYS A 210 -4.07 18.88 -25.61
N ALA A 211 -2.97 18.37 -26.14
CA ALA A 211 -2.40 17.09 -25.69
C ALA A 211 -2.09 17.14 -24.18
N GLN A 212 -1.42 18.19 -23.74
CA GLN A 212 -1.05 18.40 -22.34
C GLN A 212 -2.26 18.56 -21.41
N SER A 213 -3.38 19.07 -21.90
CA SER A 213 -4.60 19.23 -21.09
C SER A 213 -5.25 17.91 -20.65
N HIS A 214 -4.81 16.77 -21.19
CA HIS A 214 -5.24 15.44 -20.78
C HIS A 214 -4.52 14.92 -19.52
N PHE A 215 -3.46 15.60 -19.08
CA PHE A 215 -2.60 15.09 -18.02
C PHE A 215 -2.77 15.82 -16.70
N ALA A 216 -2.80 15.05 -15.62
CA ALA A 216 -2.48 15.49 -14.27
C ALA A 216 -1.08 15.00 -13.92
N ILE A 217 -0.30 15.80 -13.19
CA ILE A 217 1.08 15.50 -12.82
C ILE A 217 1.19 15.46 -11.30
N CYS A 218 1.54 14.30 -10.75
CA CYS A 218 1.87 14.14 -9.34
C CYS A 218 3.37 13.90 -9.19
N THR A 219 4.06 14.85 -8.56
CA THR A 219 5.52 14.84 -8.43
C THR A 219 5.95 15.61 -7.19
N ASP A 220 7.26 15.77 -6.99
CA ASP A 220 7.83 16.52 -5.87
C ASP A 220 7.25 17.95 -5.76
N VAL A 221 7.12 18.44 -4.54
CA VAL A 221 6.57 19.78 -4.24
C VAL A 221 7.40 20.89 -4.89
N LYS A 222 8.72 20.76 -4.88
CA LYS A 222 9.65 21.76 -5.42
C LYS A 222 10.03 21.43 -6.85
N ALA A 223 9.80 22.37 -7.77
CA ALA A 223 10.33 22.27 -9.12
C ALA A 223 11.85 22.37 -9.11
N THR A 224 12.51 21.33 -9.58
CA THR A 224 13.96 21.27 -9.76
C THR A 224 14.27 20.74 -11.15
N SER A 225 15.46 21.05 -11.71
CA SER A 225 15.89 20.48 -12.99
C SER A 225 15.97 18.93 -12.97
N LYS A 226 15.95 18.32 -11.79
CA LYS A 226 16.07 16.87 -11.60
C LYS A 226 14.75 16.14 -11.51
N ASN A 227 13.67 16.76 -11.02
CA ASN A 227 12.38 16.13 -10.90
C ASN A 227 11.48 16.32 -12.14
N LEU A 228 10.34 15.61 -12.19
CA LEU A 228 9.43 15.66 -13.32
C LEU A 228 8.92 17.09 -13.57
N ARG A 229 8.57 17.83 -12.50
CA ARG A 229 8.06 19.20 -12.57
C ARG A 229 9.02 20.14 -13.30
N GLY A 230 10.32 20.11 -13.00
CA GLY A 230 11.31 20.91 -13.69
C GLY A 230 11.60 20.45 -15.12
N LYS A 231 11.58 19.12 -15.37
CA LYS A 231 11.86 18.55 -16.70
C LYS A 231 10.80 18.86 -17.76
N ILE A 232 9.54 18.98 -17.37
CA ILE A 232 8.44 19.31 -18.29
C ILE A 232 8.22 20.83 -18.45
N GLY A 233 9.16 21.64 -17.97
CA GLY A 233 9.05 23.11 -18.09
C GLY A 233 7.88 23.70 -17.30
N PHE A 234 7.62 23.16 -16.12
CA PHE A 234 6.51 23.56 -15.26
C PHE A 234 6.77 24.97 -14.68
N THR A 235 6.62 25.97 -15.52
CA THR A 235 6.66 27.35 -15.08
C THR A 235 5.36 27.69 -14.35
N ASN A 236 5.46 28.46 -13.28
CA ASN A 236 4.30 28.93 -12.49
C ASN A 236 3.44 29.97 -13.26
N GLY A 237 3.29 29.83 -14.57
CA GLY A 237 2.54 30.75 -15.42
C GLY A 237 1.08 30.33 -15.61
N GLU A 238 0.19 31.29 -15.80
CA GLU A 238 -1.26 31.14 -15.93
C GLU A 238 -1.74 30.26 -17.10
N ASN A 239 -0.86 29.89 -18.03
CA ASN A 239 -1.19 29.12 -19.23
C ASN A 239 -0.73 27.67 -19.23
N ASN A 240 -0.47 27.09 -18.06
CA ASN A 240 -0.05 25.68 -18.00
C ASN A 240 -1.27 24.75 -18.14
N PRO A 241 -1.33 23.89 -19.17
CA PRO A 241 -2.48 23.04 -19.45
C PRO A 241 -2.59 21.80 -18.54
N TYR A 242 -1.52 21.45 -17.81
CA TYR A 242 -1.55 20.32 -16.87
C TYR A 242 -2.34 20.63 -15.60
N ILE A 243 -2.93 19.61 -14.96
CA ILE A 243 -3.30 19.68 -13.54
C ILE A 243 -2.05 19.49 -12.71
N LYS A 244 -1.75 20.41 -11.80
CA LYS A 244 -0.40 20.60 -11.26
C LYS A 244 -0.25 20.66 -9.75
N GLU A 245 -1.32 20.66 -8.99
CA GLU A 245 -1.25 20.80 -7.53
C GLU A 245 -1.38 19.45 -6.81
N LEU A 246 -0.79 18.42 -7.42
CA LEU A 246 -0.67 17.09 -6.82
C LEU A 246 0.79 16.84 -6.46
N TYR A 247 1.02 16.45 -5.23
CA TYR A 247 2.36 16.33 -4.67
C TYR A 247 2.66 14.93 -4.18
N ILE A 248 3.89 14.49 -4.40
CA ILE A 248 4.49 13.40 -3.64
C ILE A 248 5.25 14.07 -2.51
N HIS A 249 4.76 13.89 -1.29
CA HIS A 249 5.29 14.59 -0.13
C HIS A 249 6.72 14.20 0.20
N ASP A 250 7.46 15.16 0.76
CA ASP A 250 8.83 14.94 1.20
C ASP A 250 8.91 13.85 2.26
N ASP A 251 10.01 13.08 2.24
CA ASP A 251 10.26 12.00 3.18
C ASP A 251 9.15 10.92 3.24
N VAL A 252 8.43 10.72 2.13
CA VAL A 252 7.52 9.58 1.92
C VAL A 252 8.15 8.63 0.91
N GLY A 253 8.36 7.39 1.31
CA GLY A 253 8.79 6.32 0.40
C GLY A 253 7.63 5.79 -0.43
N GLY A 254 7.87 5.38 -1.69
CA GLY A 254 6.81 4.93 -2.59
C GLY A 254 5.90 3.84 -2.02
N ARG A 255 6.44 2.83 -1.33
CA ARG A 255 5.65 1.76 -0.70
C ARG A 255 4.82 2.20 0.51
N PHE A 256 5.08 3.40 1.05
CA PHE A 256 4.36 4.03 2.16
C PHE A 256 3.42 5.17 1.68
N SER A 257 3.12 5.27 0.39
CA SER A 257 2.39 6.40 -0.22
C SER A 257 0.88 6.19 -0.35
N MET A 258 0.28 5.29 0.44
CA MET A 258 -1.17 5.00 0.34
C MET A 258 -2.05 6.24 0.54
N PHE A 259 -1.61 7.17 1.37
CA PHE A 259 -2.34 8.39 1.69
C PHE A 259 -1.75 9.64 1.02
N ASP A 260 -0.90 9.44 0.00
CA ASP A 260 -0.34 10.53 -0.81
C ASP A 260 -1.32 10.98 -1.90
N ASP A 261 -1.13 12.17 -2.44
CA ASP A 261 -2.05 12.82 -3.38
C ASP A 261 -2.39 11.97 -4.60
N ALA A 262 -1.41 11.22 -5.13
CA ALA A 262 -1.63 10.34 -6.28
C ALA A 262 -2.73 9.31 -6.02
N THR A 263 -2.66 8.61 -4.89
CA THR A 263 -3.63 7.57 -4.52
C THR A 263 -5.01 8.18 -4.25
N LEU A 264 -5.05 9.30 -3.53
CA LEU A 264 -6.30 10.00 -3.23
C LEU A 264 -6.96 10.61 -4.49
N PHE A 265 -6.16 11.10 -5.42
CA PHE A 265 -6.64 11.58 -6.72
C PHE A 265 -7.26 10.46 -7.54
N VAL A 266 -6.62 9.30 -7.60
CA VAL A 266 -7.18 8.11 -8.30
C VAL A 266 -8.49 7.69 -7.66
N ALA A 267 -8.59 7.66 -6.33
CA ALA A 267 -9.83 7.36 -5.62
C ALA A 267 -10.95 8.37 -5.94
N ALA A 268 -10.63 9.67 -5.92
CA ALA A 268 -11.55 10.74 -6.26
C ALA A 268 -12.01 10.66 -7.72
N TYR A 269 -11.09 10.43 -8.65
CA TYR A 269 -11.39 10.28 -10.08
C TYR A 269 -12.26 9.05 -10.35
N ALA A 270 -12.02 7.96 -9.64
CA ALA A 270 -12.84 6.75 -9.68
C ALA A 270 -14.27 6.95 -9.14
N GLY A 271 -14.53 8.08 -8.49
CA GLY A 271 -15.83 8.41 -7.90
C GLY A 271 -16.09 7.77 -6.54
N ILE A 272 -15.04 7.43 -5.80
CA ILE A 272 -15.15 7.08 -4.38
C ILE A 272 -15.58 8.33 -3.61
N ASP A 273 -16.57 8.19 -2.74
CA ASP A 273 -17.09 9.34 -2.01
C ASP A 273 -16.03 9.95 -1.07
N LYS A 274 -15.97 11.28 -1.05
CA LYS A 274 -15.02 12.01 -0.20
C LYS A 274 -15.21 11.66 1.29
N SER A 275 -16.44 11.50 1.74
CA SER A 275 -16.75 11.09 3.12
C SER A 275 -16.19 9.71 3.45
N PHE A 276 -16.18 8.78 2.52
CA PHE A 276 -15.55 7.48 2.68
C PHE A 276 -14.03 7.66 2.88
N MET A 277 -13.38 8.45 2.01
CA MET A 277 -11.94 8.72 2.12
C MET A 277 -11.56 9.47 3.39
N GLN A 278 -12.40 10.41 3.85
CA GLN A 278 -12.21 11.07 5.15
C GLN A 278 -12.19 10.05 6.29
N ARG A 279 -13.08 9.06 6.28
CA ARG A 279 -13.10 7.98 7.28
C ARG A 279 -11.88 7.07 7.18
N VAL A 280 -11.43 6.73 5.98
CA VAL A 280 -10.17 5.99 5.78
C VAL A 280 -9.01 6.73 6.44
N LEU A 281 -8.88 8.03 6.20
CA LEU A 281 -7.82 8.85 6.81
C LEU A 281 -7.96 8.95 8.35
N GLN A 282 -9.20 9.05 8.87
CA GLN A 282 -9.45 9.03 10.32
C GLN A 282 -9.04 7.70 10.95
N GLY A 283 -9.29 6.57 10.27
CA GLY A 283 -8.83 5.26 10.70
C GLY A 283 -7.30 5.18 10.77
N ALA A 284 -6.62 5.72 9.77
CA ALA A 284 -5.16 5.80 9.76
C ALA A 284 -4.59 6.67 10.88
N ILE A 285 -5.23 7.82 11.18
CA ILE A 285 -4.83 8.69 12.30
C ILE A 285 -4.99 7.95 13.65
N ARG A 286 -6.09 7.23 13.85
CA ARG A 286 -6.26 6.42 15.06
C ARG A 286 -5.17 5.34 15.19
N ALA A 287 -4.85 4.68 14.08
CA ALA A 287 -3.79 3.67 14.06
C ALA A 287 -2.42 4.27 14.39
N ASN A 288 -2.13 5.50 13.98
CA ASN A 288 -0.91 6.21 14.41
C ASN A 288 -0.83 6.29 15.94
N ASN A 289 -1.89 6.81 16.58
CA ASN A 289 -1.93 6.97 18.02
C ASN A 289 -1.79 5.64 18.76
N LEU A 290 -2.45 4.59 18.23
CA LEU A 290 -2.42 3.26 18.82
C LEU A 290 -1.04 2.61 18.69
N ASN A 291 -0.44 2.66 17.50
CA ASN A 291 0.82 1.99 17.20
C ASN A 291 2.06 2.76 17.70
N SER A 292 1.94 4.05 18.00
CA SER A 292 3.00 4.84 18.64
C SER A 292 2.98 4.81 20.18
N ASN A 293 1.98 4.14 20.77
CA ASN A 293 1.80 4.10 22.23
C ASN A 293 2.75 3.09 22.88
N THR A 294 3.51 3.54 23.88
CA THR A 294 4.46 2.74 24.65
C THR A 294 3.90 2.18 25.97
N ILE A 295 2.72 2.65 26.41
CA ILE A 295 2.22 2.35 27.76
C ILE A 295 1.68 0.92 27.83
N ASN A 296 0.94 0.49 26.81
CA ASN A 296 0.35 -0.85 26.79
C ASN A 296 0.69 -1.60 25.50
N ILE A 297 1.80 -2.31 25.53
CA ILE A 297 2.32 -3.08 24.40
C ILE A 297 1.33 -4.12 23.89
N LYS A 298 0.57 -4.75 24.79
CA LYS A 298 -0.44 -5.75 24.41
C LYS A 298 -1.61 -5.17 23.62
N GLN A 299 -1.80 -3.87 23.65
CA GLN A 299 -2.80 -3.15 22.87
C GLN A 299 -2.25 -2.49 21.61
N ASN A 300 -0.96 -2.62 21.32
CA ASN A 300 -0.33 -2.12 20.10
C ASN A 300 -0.31 -3.23 19.03
N PRO A 301 -1.24 -3.23 18.06
CA PRO A 301 -1.38 -4.36 17.13
C PRO A 301 -0.18 -4.54 16.21
N ALA A 302 0.48 -3.47 15.79
CA ALA A 302 1.67 -3.54 14.94
C ALA A 302 2.86 -4.15 15.69
N LEU A 303 3.05 -3.76 16.94
CA LEU A 303 4.14 -4.23 17.77
C LEU A 303 3.94 -5.70 18.18
N VAL A 304 2.73 -6.07 18.56
CA VAL A 304 2.38 -7.48 18.87
C VAL A 304 2.57 -8.35 17.64
N ALA A 305 2.16 -7.87 16.46
CA ALA A 305 2.39 -8.58 15.20
C ALA A 305 3.88 -8.74 14.88
N ALA A 306 4.69 -7.72 15.14
CA ALA A 306 6.13 -7.78 14.94
C ALA A 306 6.80 -8.77 15.90
N ILE A 307 6.41 -8.78 17.17
CA ILE A 307 6.88 -9.78 18.16
C ILE A 307 6.52 -11.19 17.71
N PHE A 308 5.30 -11.41 17.22
CA PHE A 308 4.88 -12.70 16.71
C PHE A 308 5.74 -13.18 15.54
N GLN A 309 6.06 -12.32 14.59
CA GLN A 309 6.92 -12.67 13.45
C GLN A 309 8.36 -12.95 13.87
N ILE A 310 8.90 -12.20 14.84
CA ILE A 310 10.24 -12.45 15.37
C ILE A 310 10.27 -13.80 16.10
N TYR A 311 9.31 -14.05 17.00
CA TYR A 311 9.19 -15.31 17.71
C TYR A 311 9.12 -16.51 16.74
N ALA A 312 8.27 -16.43 15.72
CA ALA A 312 8.15 -17.48 14.72
C ALA A 312 9.49 -17.75 14.01
N LYS A 313 10.22 -16.71 13.63
CA LYS A 313 11.54 -16.84 12.99
C LYS A 313 12.60 -17.47 13.89
N GLU A 314 12.64 -17.12 15.17
CA GLU A 314 13.57 -17.70 16.16
C GLU A 314 13.30 -19.19 16.41
N ARG A 315 12.05 -19.63 16.25
CA ARG A 315 11.64 -21.04 16.31
C ARG A 315 11.84 -21.80 14.99
N GLY A 316 12.41 -21.18 13.98
CA GLY A 316 12.72 -21.81 12.69
C GLY A 316 11.67 -21.63 11.59
N PHE A 317 10.55 -20.97 11.86
CA PHE A 317 9.53 -20.63 10.87
C PHE A 317 9.99 -19.42 10.01
N ARG A 318 10.88 -19.67 9.07
CA ARG A 318 11.62 -18.61 8.36
C ARG A 318 10.80 -17.86 7.33
N LEU A 319 9.87 -18.54 6.63
CA LEU A 319 9.01 -17.95 5.62
C LEU A 319 7.78 -17.33 6.28
N THR A 320 7.45 -16.09 5.96
CA THR A 320 6.13 -15.50 6.24
C THR A 320 5.25 -15.69 5.02
N TYR A 321 4.16 -16.42 5.19
CA TYR A 321 3.18 -16.68 4.14
C TYR A 321 1.91 -15.87 4.41
N GLN A 322 1.75 -14.76 3.69
CA GLN A 322 0.57 -13.90 3.76
C GLN A 322 -0.50 -14.42 2.81
N GLN A 323 -1.71 -14.63 3.30
CA GLN A 323 -2.82 -15.05 2.48
C GLN A 323 -4.02 -14.12 2.64
N TYR A 324 -4.52 -13.61 1.54
CA TYR A 324 -5.68 -12.74 1.48
C TYR A 324 -6.94 -13.52 1.09
N PHE A 325 -8.00 -13.35 1.87
CA PHE A 325 -9.29 -13.98 1.63
C PHE A 325 -10.34 -12.94 1.25
N GLY A 326 -10.83 -13.05 0.03
CA GLY A 326 -11.94 -12.22 -0.45
C GLY A 326 -11.56 -11.26 -1.59
N LYS A 327 -12.61 -10.83 -2.28
CA LYS A 327 -12.49 -10.03 -3.51
C LYS A 327 -11.88 -8.64 -3.29
N LEU A 328 -12.00 -8.07 -2.10
CA LEU A 328 -11.43 -6.76 -1.77
C LEU A 328 -9.90 -6.73 -1.84
N PHE A 329 -9.25 -7.89 -1.76
CA PHE A 329 -7.80 -8.00 -1.81
C PHE A 329 -7.25 -8.44 -3.18
N GLU A 330 -8.12 -8.60 -4.18
CA GLU A 330 -7.78 -9.22 -5.47
C GLU A 330 -6.65 -8.50 -6.20
N GLY A 331 -5.57 -9.23 -6.51
CA GLY A 331 -4.42 -8.79 -7.30
C GLY A 331 -3.58 -7.69 -6.66
N ALA A 332 -4.21 -6.61 -6.25
CA ALA A 332 -3.54 -5.42 -5.74
C ALA A 332 -2.96 -5.62 -4.32
N GLY A 333 -3.62 -6.42 -3.47
CA GLY A 333 -3.13 -6.72 -2.12
C GLY A 333 -1.80 -7.45 -2.15
N GLU A 334 -1.66 -8.41 -3.07
CA GLU A 334 -0.41 -9.15 -3.25
C GLU A 334 0.75 -8.25 -3.64
N ASN A 335 0.57 -7.39 -4.63
CA ASN A 335 1.61 -6.50 -5.14
C ASN A 335 2.01 -5.44 -4.11
N TRP A 336 1.05 -4.83 -3.43
CA TRP A 336 1.31 -3.87 -2.38
C TRP A 336 2.06 -4.50 -1.20
N ALA A 337 1.60 -5.65 -0.71
CA ALA A 337 2.24 -6.35 0.40
C ALA A 337 3.65 -6.82 0.04
N LYS A 338 3.85 -7.41 -1.15
CA LYS A 338 5.19 -7.79 -1.64
C LYS A 338 6.13 -6.60 -1.62
N GLN A 339 5.72 -5.47 -2.18
CA GLN A 339 6.55 -4.28 -2.20
C GLN A 339 6.86 -3.78 -0.78
N LEU A 340 5.85 -3.68 0.08
CA LEU A 340 6.03 -3.22 1.46
C LEU A 340 7.04 -4.08 2.23
N TYR A 341 6.86 -5.39 2.23
CA TYR A 341 7.69 -6.29 3.02
C TYR A 341 9.06 -6.53 2.42
N LEU A 342 9.15 -6.89 1.12
CA LEU A 342 10.43 -7.22 0.48
C LEU A 342 11.38 -6.03 0.44
N GLU A 343 10.89 -4.84 0.08
CA GLU A 343 11.73 -3.65 0.05
C GLU A 343 12.09 -3.13 1.44
N SER A 344 11.24 -3.31 2.45
CA SER A 344 11.52 -2.82 3.81
C SER A 344 12.40 -3.77 4.58
N LEU A 345 12.05 -5.04 4.65
CA LEU A 345 12.76 -6.02 5.47
C LEU A 345 13.99 -6.61 4.77
N LYS A 346 14.18 -6.37 3.47
CA LYS A 346 15.28 -6.94 2.67
C LYS A 346 15.35 -8.46 2.79
N ASP A 347 14.19 -9.09 2.97
CA ASP A 347 14.05 -10.51 3.27
C ASP A 347 13.20 -11.16 2.18
N LEU A 348 13.79 -12.10 1.44
CA LEU A 348 13.09 -12.85 0.39
C LEU A 348 12.15 -13.93 0.96
N ASN A 349 12.21 -14.18 2.27
CA ASN A 349 11.36 -15.16 2.94
C ASN A 349 9.96 -14.59 3.24
N PHE A 350 9.35 -13.99 2.24
CA PHE A 350 7.98 -13.50 2.26
C PHE A 350 7.27 -13.90 0.98
N SER A 351 6.16 -14.62 1.14
CA SER A 351 5.28 -15.00 0.03
C SER A 351 3.87 -14.50 0.31
N VAL A 352 3.16 -14.15 -0.74
CA VAL A 352 1.78 -13.69 -0.64
C VAL A 352 0.93 -14.31 -1.73
N SER A 353 -0.28 -14.68 -1.39
CA SER A 353 -1.25 -15.25 -2.31
C SER A 353 -2.68 -14.85 -1.96
N LYS A 354 -3.60 -15.14 -2.87
CA LYS A 354 -5.03 -14.93 -2.69
C LYS A 354 -5.76 -16.26 -2.61
N ALA A 355 -6.54 -16.45 -1.56
CA ALA A 355 -7.49 -17.56 -1.44
C ALA A 355 -8.85 -17.19 -2.10
N PRO A 356 -9.62 -18.16 -2.61
CA PRO A 356 -9.38 -19.62 -2.52
C PRO A 356 -8.41 -20.19 -3.55
N ASP A 357 -8.14 -19.50 -4.68
CA ASP A 357 -7.39 -20.06 -5.80
C ASP A 357 -6.03 -20.64 -5.38
N SER A 358 -5.30 -19.88 -4.55
CA SER A 358 -3.98 -20.33 -4.07
C SER A 358 -4.02 -21.64 -3.28
N MET A 359 -5.14 -21.97 -2.65
CA MET A 359 -5.28 -23.22 -1.90
C MET A 359 -5.29 -24.44 -2.80
N HIS A 360 -5.72 -24.32 -4.06
CA HIS A 360 -5.75 -25.45 -4.99
C HIS A 360 -4.36 -25.88 -5.49
N TYR A 361 -3.37 -24.98 -5.49
CA TYR A 361 -2.02 -25.31 -5.95
C TYR A 361 -0.95 -25.22 -4.85
N ALA A 362 -1.20 -24.49 -3.78
CA ALA A 362 -0.22 -24.31 -2.73
C ALA A 362 -0.45 -25.25 -1.53
N ALA A 363 -1.67 -25.80 -1.34
CA ALA A 363 -2.00 -26.62 -0.18
C ALA A 363 -1.10 -27.83 -0.03
N GLU A 364 -0.81 -28.56 -1.10
CA GLU A 364 0.10 -29.69 -1.09
C GLU A 364 1.49 -29.30 -0.57
N GLY A 365 2.04 -28.19 -1.04
CA GLY A 365 3.33 -27.71 -0.60
C GLY A 365 3.31 -27.17 0.83
N LEU A 366 2.24 -26.47 1.20
CA LEU A 366 2.13 -25.84 2.52
C LEU A 366 1.85 -26.86 3.64
N PHE A 367 0.99 -27.85 3.38
CA PHE A 367 0.55 -28.82 4.39
C PHE A 367 1.29 -30.15 4.32
N SER A 368 2.24 -30.34 3.40
CA SER A 368 3.06 -31.53 3.34
C SER A 368 3.93 -31.67 4.60
N ALA A 369 4.19 -32.91 5.00
CA ALA A 369 4.96 -33.22 6.21
C ALA A 369 6.34 -32.56 6.24
N ASP A 370 6.99 -32.44 5.08
CA ASP A 370 8.36 -31.93 4.95
C ASP A 370 8.44 -30.41 5.13
N ASN A 371 7.36 -29.67 4.87
CA ASN A 371 7.34 -28.20 4.92
C ASN A 371 6.68 -27.62 6.20
N ARG A 372 6.13 -28.46 7.07
CA ARG A 372 5.31 -28.06 8.23
C ARG A 372 5.99 -27.14 9.25
N LYS A 373 7.30 -27.01 9.26
CA LYS A 373 8.06 -26.15 10.19
C LYS A 373 8.79 -24.99 9.49
N THR A 374 8.45 -24.67 8.26
CA THR A 374 9.22 -23.71 7.48
C THR A 374 8.61 -22.33 7.43
N TYR A 375 7.31 -22.19 7.67
CA TYR A 375 6.60 -20.93 7.51
C TYR A 375 5.69 -20.61 8.73
N ASN A 376 5.42 -19.31 8.91
CA ASN A 376 4.32 -18.79 9.70
C ASN A 376 3.25 -18.21 8.77
N ALA A 377 1.99 -18.43 9.09
CA ALA A 377 0.87 -17.97 8.28
C ALA A 377 0.30 -16.65 8.79
N VAL A 378 0.01 -15.73 7.86
CA VAL A 378 -0.74 -14.50 8.14
C VAL A 378 -1.98 -14.51 7.25
N LEU A 379 -3.15 -14.61 7.85
CA LEU A 379 -4.42 -14.68 7.15
C LEU A 379 -5.15 -13.35 7.31
N THR A 380 -5.35 -12.61 6.22
CA THR A 380 -6.20 -11.41 6.22
C THR A 380 -7.56 -11.79 5.67
N ILE A 381 -8.57 -11.71 6.51
CA ILE A 381 -9.95 -12.11 6.21
C ILE A 381 -10.91 -10.94 6.43
N MET A 382 -12.04 -11.00 5.73
CA MET A 382 -13.19 -10.17 6.06
C MET A 382 -13.91 -10.78 7.27
N ASP A 383 -14.73 -9.99 7.98
CA ASP A 383 -15.48 -10.50 9.11
C ASP A 383 -16.25 -11.79 8.71
N PRO A 384 -15.94 -12.92 9.33
CA PRO A 384 -16.55 -14.20 8.97
C PRO A 384 -18.07 -14.24 9.26
N ALA A 385 -18.60 -13.29 10.02
CA ALA A 385 -20.05 -13.19 10.27
C ALA A 385 -20.88 -12.88 9.01
N ILE A 386 -20.26 -12.49 7.89
CA ILE A 386 -20.96 -12.20 6.63
C ILE A 386 -21.61 -13.43 5.98
N SER A 387 -21.09 -14.63 6.23
CA SER A 387 -21.58 -15.87 5.63
C SER A 387 -21.10 -17.09 6.42
N GLU A 388 -22.00 -18.01 6.72
CA GLU A 388 -21.64 -19.25 7.43
C GLU A 388 -20.66 -20.13 6.61
N ASN A 389 -20.84 -20.19 5.30
CA ASN A 389 -19.89 -20.92 4.42
C ASN A 389 -18.51 -20.26 4.41
N TYR A 390 -18.44 -18.94 4.36
CA TYR A 390 -17.16 -18.22 4.43
C TYR A 390 -16.46 -18.44 5.77
N LYS A 391 -17.22 -18.42 6.86
CA LYS A 391 -16.73 -18.69 8.22
C LYS A 391 -16.17 -20.11 8.33
N ARG A 392 -16.92 -21.13 7.87
CA ARG A 392 -16.46 -22.52 7.88
C ARG A 392 -15.18 -22.70 7.06
N TYR A 393 -15.12 -22.09 5.89
CA TYR A 393 -13.96 -22.18 5.02
C TYR A 393 -12.71 -21.54 5.64
N THR A 394 -12.82 -20.31 6.14
CA THR A 394 -11.69 -19.60 6.75
C THR A 394 -11.25 -20.26 8.07
N ALA A 395 -12.20 -20.79 8.86
CA ALA A 395 -11.91 -21.53 10.07
C ALA A 395 -11.14 -22.83 9.79
N ALA A 396 -11.58 -23.61 8.80
CA ALA A 396 -10.91 -24.85 8.43
C ALA A 396 -9.45 -24.61 8.01
N ILE A 397 -9.22 -23.60 7.18
CA ILE A 397 -7.87 -23.24 6.74
C ILE A 397 -7.02 -22.75 7.91
N ALA A 398 -7.54 -21.85 8.75
CA ALA A 398 -6.81 -21.33 9.90
C ALA A 398 -6.44 -22.45 10.90
N GLN A 399 -7.35 -23.38 11.15
CA GLN A 399 -7.10 -24.56 12.01
C GLN A 399 -6.03 -25.47 11.41
N THR A 400 -6.09 -25.75 10.11
CA THR A 400 -5.08 -26.57 9.42
C THR A 400 -3.69 -25.96 9.53
N TYR A 401 -3.56 -24.64 9.35
CA TYR A 401 -2.29 -23.96 9.59
C TYR A 401 -1.83 -24.09 11.05
N ALA A 402 -2.73 -23.88 12.00
CA ALA A 402 -2.42 -23.88 13.43
C ALA A 402 -2.01 -25.26 13.99
N GLU A 403 -2.24 -26.35 13.27
CA GLU A 403 -1.73 -27.66 13.67
C GLU A 403 -0.20 -27.70 13.74
N THR A 404 0.46 -26.96 12.86
CA THR A 404 1.91 -27.09 12.64
C THR A 404 2.68 -25.80 12.55
N SER A 405 2.01 -24.67 12.37
CA SER A 405 2.62 -23.35 12.10
C SER A 405 2.01 -22.27 12.98
N PRO A 406 2.78 -21.25 13.39
CA PRO A 406 2.22 -20.07 14.01
C PRO A 406 1.27 -19.34 13.04
N VAL A 407 0.10 -18.94 13.50
CA VAL A 407 -0.92 -18.27 12.68
C VAL A 407 -1.28 -16.91 13.28
N LYS A 408 -1.23 -15.87 12.46
CA LYS A 408 -1.82 -14.58 12.73
C LYS A 408 -3.05 -14.41 11.86
N ILE A 409 -4.16 -13.98 12.42
CA ILE A 409 -5.39 -13.66 11.68
C ILE A 409 -5.69 -12.18 11.85
N GLU A 410 -5.94 -11.51 10.74
CA GLU A 410 -6.32 -10.10 10.65
C GLU A 410 -7.74 -10.03 10.11
N ILE A 411 -8.66 -9.49 10.89
CA ILE A 411 -10.09 -9.48 10.58
C ILE A 411 -10.52 -8.03 10.31
N LEU A 412 -11.03 -7.77 9.10
CA LEU A 412 -11.59 -6.47 8.72
C LEU A 412 -13.13 -6.53 8.77
N PRO A 413 -13.79 -5.62 9.49
CA PRO A 413 -15.25 -5.54 9.50
C PRO A 413 -15.76 -5.02 8.15
N VAL A 414 -16.88 -5.57 7.67
CA VAL A 414 -17.47 -5.22 6.37
C VAL A 414 -18.98 -4.96 6.42
N GLN A 415 -19.58 -5.00 7.62
CA GLN A 415 -21.03 -4.87 7.79
C GLN A 415 -21.54 -3.45 7.50
N ASP A 416 -20.70 -2.44 7.72
CA ASP A 416 -21.02 -1.03 7.53
C ASP A 416 -19.90 -0.33 6.76
N ASN A 417 -20.27 0.41 5.70
CA ASN A 417 -19.30 1.12 4.86
C ASN A 417 -18.44 2.14 5.64
N ALA A 418 -18.98 2.75 6.67
CA ALA A 418 -18.27 3.72 7.49
C ALA A 418 -17.21 3.02 8.37
N ILE A 419 -17.60 1.90 8.97
CA ILE A 419 -16.70 1.05 9.78
C ILE A 419 -15.63 0.43 8.88
N LEU A 420 -16.01 -0.07 7.70
CA LEU A 420 -15.07 -0.60 6.72
C LEU A 420 -14.04 0.46 6.29
N ALA A 421 -14.49 1.68 6.00
CA ALA A 421 -13.58 2.76 5.61
C ALA A 421 -12.54 3.05 6.70
N GLU A 422 -12.97 3.16 7.95
CA GLU A 422 -12.08 3.37 9.08
C GLU A 422 -11.12 2.18 9.29
N ALA A 423 -11.61 0.95 9.14
CA ALA A 423 -10.81 -0.26 9.26
C ALA A 423 -9.75 -0.38 8.14
N ILE A 424 -10.06 0.04 6.92
CA ILE A 424 -9.09 0.11 5.82
C ILE A 424 -7.91 1.02 6.19
N GLY A 425 -8.19 2.22 6.66
CA GLY A 425 -7.15 3.16 7.07
C GLY A 425 -6.30 2.62 8.21
N GLU A 426 -6.95 2.05 9.22
CA GLU A 426 -6.29 1.42 10.37
C GLU A 426 -5.41 0.24 9.94
N TYR A 427 -5.93 -0.66 9.10
CA TYR A 427 -5.18 -1.82 8.59
C TYR A 427 -3.91 -1.40 7.87
N ILE A 428 -4.02 -0.48 6.91
CA ILE A 428 -2.89 -0.01 6.12
C ILE A 428 -1.81 0.61 7.02
N GLN A 429 -2.21 1.49 7.90
CA GLN A 429 -1.29 2.20 8.78
C GLN A 429 -0.62 1.25 9.78
N THR A 430 -1.38 0.30 10.33
CA THR A 430 -0.83 -0.76 11.20
C THR A 430 0.20 -1.61 10.47
N LYS A 431 -0.01 -1.94 9.18
CA LYS A 431 0.98 -2.67 8.39
C LYS A 431 2.29 -1.89 8.18
N TYR A 432 2.22 -0.58 8.05
CA TYR A 432 3.42 0.26 7.98
C TYR A 432 4.24 0.19 9.28
N TYR A 433 3.59 0.37 10.43
CA TYR A 433 4.23 0.24 11.72
C TYR A 433 4.77 -1.18 11.98
N GLU A 434 3.97 -2.22 11.70
CA GLU A 434 4.36 -3.63 11.82
C GLU A 434 5.68 -3.90 11.09
N THR A 435 5.74 -3.48 9.82
CA THR A 435 6.92 -3.70 8.98
C THR A 435 8.18 -3.03 9.57
N LEU A 436 8.05 -1.81 10.07
CA LEU A 436 9.17 -1.11 10.70
C LEU A 436 9.56 -1.75 12.04
N TYR A 437 8.59 -2.12 12.87
CA TYR A 437 8.87 -2.79 14.15
C TYR A 437 9.57 -4.14 13.97
N VAL A 438 9.20 -4.93 12.97
CA VAL A 438 9.92 -6.19 12.65
C VAL A 438 11.40 -5.90 12.38
N GLY A 439 11.72 -4.87 11.60
CA GLY A 439 13.10 -4.50 11.31
C GLY A 439 13.85 -4.00 12.55
N ILE A 440 13.22 -3.10 13.32
CA ILE A 440 13.83 -2.51 14.53
C ILE A 440 14.06 -3.59 15.59
N LEU A 441 13.06 -4.42 15.89
CA LEU A 441 13.17 -5.51 16.87
C LEU A 441 14.27 -6.50 16.48
N ARG A 442 14.34 -6.89 15.19
CA ARG A 442 15.41 -7.77 14.69
C ARG A 442 16.79 -7.21 15.01
N ARG A 443 17.01 -5.91 14.81
CA ARG A 443 18.30 -5.27 15.13
C ARG A 443 18.57 -5.23 16.64
N LEU A 444 17.58 -4.87 17.43
CA LEU A 444 17.74 -4.77 18.90
C LEU A 444 18.03 -6.13 19.54
N ILE A 445 17.35 -7.18 19.12
CA ILE A 445 17.54 -8.56 19.63
C ILE A 445 18.91 -9.10 19.26
N HIS A 446 19.37 -8.90 18.05
CA HIS A 446 20.67 -9.39 17.59
C HIS A 446 21.85 -8.47 17.96
N ALA A 447 21.66 -7.58 18.94
CA ALA A 447 22.68 -6.67 19.49
C ALA A 447 23.42 -5.81 18.47
N GLN A 448 22.83 -5.58 17.28
CA GLN A 448 23.34 -4.63 16.30
C GLN A 448 23.04 -3.19 16.76
N LYS A 449 23.67 -2.77 17.86
CA LYS A 449 23.56 -1.42 18.40
C LYS A 449 24.35 -0.42 17.52
N VAL A 450 24.02 -0.36 16.25
CA VAL A 450 24.56 0.68 15.37
C VAL A 450 23.60 1.85 15.41
N LEU A 451 24.08 3.01 15.80
CA LEU A 451 23.33 4.27 15.72
C LEU A 451 23.16 4.60 14.23
N LEU A 452 22.10 4.12 13.63
CA LEU A 452 21.83 4.31 12.21
C LEU A 452 21.36 5.74 11.97
N LYS A 453 21.93 6.41 10.97
CA LYS A 453 21.47 7.72 10.53
C LYS A 453 20.02 7.66 10.03
N GLN A 454 19.67 6.58 9.36
CA GLN A 454 18.33 6.30 8.84
C GLN A 454 17.98 4.83 9.08
N LEU A 455 16.68 4.52 9.18
CA LEU A 455 16.23 3.14 9.29
C LEU A 455 16.48 2.41 7.95
N PRO A 456 17.14 1.25 7.93
CA PRO A 456 17.34 0.46 6.70
C PRO A 456 16.04 0.10 6.00
N GLU A 457 14.96 -0.03 6.76
CA GLU A 457 13.63 -0.41 6.29
C GLU A 457 13.02 0.62 5.33
N VAL A 458 13.45 1.90 5.40
CA VAL A 458 12.95 2.96 4.49
C VAL A 458 13.85 3.17 3.27
N LEU A 459 15.08 2.66 3.28
CA LEU A 459 16.06 2.85 2.20
C LEU A 459 15.88 1.84 1.06
N GLN A 460 16.34 2.18 -0.13
CA GLN A 460 16.26 1.35 -1.35
C GLN A 460 17.63 1.29 -2.09
N PRO A 461 18.74 0.91 -1.45
CA PRO A 461 20.06 0.97 -2.09
C PRO A 461 20.19 0.07 -3.32
N ALA A 462 19.58 -1.11 -3.31
CA ALA A 462 19.63 -2.04 -4.45
C ALA A 462 18.83 -1.51 -5.66
N VAL A 463 17.67 -0.87 -5.42
CA VAL A 463 16.88 -0.24 -6.48
C VAL A 463 17.64 0.94 -7.09
N GLU A 464 18.34 1.75 -6.30
CA GLU A 464 19.19 2.83 -6.77
C GLU A 464 20.36 2.31 -7.60
N THR A 465 20.96 1.19 -7.20
CA THR A 465 22.06 0.56 -7.93
C THR A 465 21.64 0.17 -9.34
N TYR A 466 20.52 -0.48 -9.49
CA TYR A 466 20.06 -0.87 -10.84
C TYR A 466 19.62 0.35 -11.67
N LYS A 467 18.94 1.33 -11.08
CA LYS A 467 18.51 2.55 -11.79
C LYS A 467 19.70 3.37 -12.32
N ASN A 468 20.83 3.36 -11.61
CA ASN A 468 22.03 4.05 -12.04
C ASN A 468 22.62 3.48 -13.33
N LYS A 469 22.31 2.23 -13.69
CA LYS A 469 22.74 1.61 -14.95
C LYS A 469 22.00 2.15 -16.17
N PHE A 470 20.86 2.82 -15.98
CA PHE A 470 20.08 3.45 -17.05
C PHE A 470 20.32 4.97 -17.18
N LYS A 471 21.32 5.53 -16.47
CA LYS A 471 21.65 6.94 -16.63
C LYS A 471 22.46 7.15 -17.93
N PRO A 472 22.29 8.33 -18.60
CA PRO A 472 23.13 8.69 -19.73
C PRO A 472 24.61 8.51 -19.43
N GLY A 473 25.36 7.90 -20.36
CA GLY A 473 26.78 7.53 -20.15
C GLY A 473 27.02 6.21 -19.41
N SER A 474 25.98 5.48 -19.04
CA SER A 474 26.08 4.11 -18.52
C SER A 474 26.51 3.15 -19.64
N PRO A 475 27.33 2.08 -19.35
CA PRO A 475 27.70 1.08 -20.34
C PRO A 475 26.52 0.28 -20.90
N PHE A 476 25.30 0.46 -20.34
CA PHE A 476 24.05 -0.12 -20.80
C PHE A 476 23.19 0.85 -21.63
N GLU A 477 23.73 2.02 -21.99
CA GLU A 477 23.05 2.92 -22.92
C GLU A 477 23.03 2.24 -24.29
N LEU A 478 21.83 1.77 -24.69
CA LEU A 478 21.62 1.27 -26.04
C LEU A 478 21.77 2.47 -26.99
N ASN A 479 22.87 2.50 -27.72
CA ASN A 479 23.08 3.47 -28.78
C ASN A 479 21.98 3.25 -29.84
N PRO A 480 21.02 4.15 -30.03
CA PRO A 480 19.95 3.96 -31.02
C PRO A 480 20.44 4.12 -32.47
N GLY A 481 21.74 4.05 -32.72
CA GLY A 481 22.37 4.36 -34.02
C GLY A 481 23.49 3.42 -34.45
N LYS A 482 23.53 2.18 -33.94
CA LYS A 482 24.38 1.12 -34.55
C LYS A 482 23.55 -0.10 -34.91
#